data_c653c9f2e95a5acf0892b07d12e88ffe
#
_entry.id   c653c9f2e95a5acf0892b07d12e88ffe
#
_cell.length_a   1.000
_cell.length_b   1.000
_cell.length_c   1.000
_cell.angle_alpha   90.00
_cell.angle_beta   90.00
_cell.angle_gamma   90.00
#
_symmetry.space_group_name_H-M   'P 1'
#
loop_
_entity.id
_entity.type
_entity.pdbx_description
1 polymer ?
#
loop_
_entity_poly.entity_id
_entity_poly.type
_entity_poly.pdbx_seq_one_letter_code
_entity_poly.pdbx_strand_id
1 'polypeptide(L)'
;MYSNFAASPNLCRGRLFFEAESEIRTCYQRDRDRIIHSSAFRRLKHKTQVFVEHEGDYFRTRLTHSIEVAQVARTISGVLGLNQELSESVSLAHDLGHTPFGHTGEETLNELMEPFGGFDHNAQALRIVTSLERHYADFDGLNLTWDCLEGIAKHNGPVELPYPPALVEYNQVHDLELQTFASTEAQVAAISDDIAYNNHDLHDGLRAELFTDDQVAELPIVGPAYALVDSIHKGIDPHRRRHEALRRVFGQMVDDVISTTREILTRAKANSIEDIRNLNYSVVQFSVKELEDLQEIKNFLFQNMYRAERVMVQREHASSVVKKLFET
;
A
#
# COMPACT_ATOMS: atom_id res chain seq x y z
N MET A 1 -10.19 -22.31 -7.54
CA MET A 1 -9.95 -22.15 -8.99
C MET A 1 -9.83 -20.67 -9.23
N TYR A 2 -8.81 -20.20 -9.93
CA TYR A 2 -8.63 -18.78 -10.23
C TYR A 2 -9.65 -18.29 -11.24
N SER A 3 -10.01 -17.01 -11.15
CA SER A 3 -10.77 -16.32 -12.20
C SER A 3 -9.95 -16.23 -13.50
N ASN A 4 -10.60 -16.12 -14.65
CA ASN A 4 -9.89 -16.10 -15.95
C ASN A 4 -8.94 -14.91 -16.10
N PHE A 5 -9.21 -13.80 -15.42
CA PHE A 5 -8.41 -12.57 -15.41
C PHE A 5 -7.40 -12.51 -14.24
N ALA A 6 -7.29 -13.58 -13.45
CA ALA A 6 -6.33 -13.64 -12.36
C ALA A 6 -4.92 -14.02 -12.85
N ALA A 7 -3.91 -13.51 -12.16
CA ALA A 7 -2.52 -13.90 -12.37
C ALA A 7 -2.32 -15.37 -11.93
N SER A 8 -2.22 -16.26 -12.90
CA SER A 8 -1.92 -17.67 -12.62
C SER A 8 -0.41 -17.89 -12.61
N PRO A 9 0.13 -18.68 -11.65
CA PRO A 9 1.55 -19.05 -11.67
C PRO A 9 2.01 -19.70 -12.98
N ASN A 10 1.09 -20.40 -13.67
CA ASN A 10 1.37 -21.04 -14.96
C ASN A 10 1.46 -20.05 -16.13
N LEU A 11 0.98 -18.82 -15.96
CA LEU A 11 1.00 -17.74 -16.93
C LEU A 11 1.93 -16.60 -16.51
N CYS A 12 2.73 -16.83 -15.46
CA CYS A 12 3.72 -15.87 -14.96
C CYS A 12 4.68 -15.48 -16.10
N ARG A 13 4.90 -14.18 -16.27
CA ARG A 13 5.83 -13.64 -17.30
C ARG A 13 7.31 -13.89 -16.97
N GLY A 14 7.60 -14.58 -15.87
CA GLY A 14 8.94 -15.01 -15.51
C GLY A 14 9.77 -13.94 -14.79
N ARG A 15 11.09 -14.15 -14.80
CA ARG A 15 12.10 -13.34 -14.12
C ARG A 15 13.13 -12.83 -15.11
N LEU A 16 13.76 -11.70 -14.80
CA LEU A 16 14.83 -11.18 -15.66
C LEU A 16 16.02 -12.16 -15.78
N PHE A 17 16.47 -12.71 -14.66
CA PHE A 17 17.52 -13.73 -14.64
C PHE A 17 16.88 -15.11 -14.51
N PHE A 18 17.31 -16.04 -15.39
CA PHE A 18 16.81 -17.41 -15.36
C PHE A 18 17.17 -18.12 -14.05
N GLU A 19 16.18 -18.75 -13.46
CA GLU A 19 16.34 -19.65 -12.31
C GLU A 19 15.40 -20.84 -12.47
N ALA A 20 15.85 -22.01 -12.04
CA ALA A 20 15.01 -23.20 -12.03
C ALA A 20 13.77 -22.99 -11.15
N GLU A 21 12.63 -23.47 -11.61
CA GLU A 21 11.40 -23.44 -10.82
C GLU A 21 11.51 -24.33 -9.56
N SER A 22 10.77 -23.94 -8.53
CA SER A 22 10.70 -24.72 -7.30
C SER A 22 9.65 -25.82 -7.42
N GLU A 23 9.98 -27.02 -6.98
CA GLU A 23 9.02 -28.15 -6.95
C GLU A 23 7.89 -27.98 -5.93
N ILE A 24 8.09 -27.13 -4.91
CA ILE A 24 7.18 -27.00 -3.76
C ILE A 24 6.58 -25.60 -3.59
N ARG A 25 7.06 -24.59 -4.30
CA ARG A 25 6.60 -23.20 -4.19
C ARG A 25 6.26 -22.63 -5.55
N THR A 26 5.18 -21.88 -5.64
CA THR A 26 4.86 -21.10 -6.84
C THR A 26 5.89 -19.96 -7.05
N CYS A 27 5.93 -19.39 -8.27
CA CYS A 27 6.76 -18.23 -8.57
C CYS A 27 6.46 -17.05 -7.62
N TYR A 28 5.19 -16.80 -7.30
CA TYR A 28 4.76 -15.71 -6.41
C TYR A 28 5.04 -15.99 -4.93
N GLN A 29 4.97 -17.25 -4.48
CA GLN A 29 5.44 -17.61 -3.13
C GLN A 29 6.93 -17.34 -2.97
N ARG A 30 7.74 -17.62 -4.00
CA ARG A 30 9.17 -17.27 -3.99
C ARG A 30 9.38 -15.77 -3.92
N ASP A 31 8.57 -14.95 -4.60
CA ASP A 31 8.64 -13.49 -4.52
C ASP A 31 8.35 -12.99 -3.11
N ARG A 32 7.25 -13.43 -2.52
CA ARG A 32 6.91 -13.11 -1.13
C ARG A 32 8.05 -13.45 -0.16
N ASP A 33 8.57 -14.66 -0.25
CA ASP A 33 9.65 -15.13 0.62
C ASP A 33 10.90 -14.25 0.47
N ARG A 34 11.27 -13.86 -0.77
CA ARG A 34 12.40 -12.98 -1.05
C ARG A 34 12.22 -11.59 -0.47
N ILE A 35 11.01 -11.03 -0.58
CA ILE A 35 10.66 -9.73 -0.01
C ILE A 35 10.77 -9.77 1.51
N ILE A 36 10.15 -10.75 2.18
CA ILE A 36 10.18 -10.90 3.65
C ILE A 36 11.61 -11.05 4.17
N HIS A 37 12.47 -11.77 3.45
CA HIS A 37 13.87 -11.99 3.85
C HIS A 37 14.82 -10.87 3.41
N SER A 38 14.34 -9.84 2.70
CA SER A 38 15.18 -8.70 2.28
C SER A 38 15.61 -7.83 3.48
N SER A 39 16.71 -7.10 3.29
CA SER A 39 17.18 -6.14 4.28
C SER A 39 16.26 -4.93 4.37
N ALA A 40 15.70 -4.51 3.23
CA ALA A 40 14.77 -3.41 3.14
C ALA A 40 13.49 -3.68 3.94
N PHE A 41 12.91 -4.89 3.85
CA PHE A 41 11.72 -5.26 4.60
C PHE A 41 11.95 -5.22 6.11
N ARG A 42 13.07 -5.75 6.60
CA ARG A 42 13.44 -5.65 8.02
C ARG A 42 13.59 -4.21 8.51
N ARG A 43 14.04 -3.30 7.64
CA ARG A 43 14.21 -1.88 7.98
C ARG A 43 12.90 -1.12 8.11
N LEU A 44 11.77 -1.63 7.58
CA LEU A 44 10.45 -1.02 7.73
C LEU A 44 10.03 -0.86 9.19
N LYS A 45 10.53 -1.70 10.10
CA LYS A 45 10.26 -1.56 11.54
C LYS A 45 10.77 -0.25 12.14
N HIS A 46 11.76 0.40 11.50
CA HIS A 46 12.35 1.66 11.95
C HIS A 46 11.89 2.86 11.11
N LYS A 47 10.96 2.65 10.18
CA LYS A 47 10.38 3.72 9.37
C LYS A 47 9.03 4.13 9.96
N THR A 48 8.89 5.41 10.19
CA THR A 48 7.67 6.04 10.71
C THR A 48 6.52 5.93 9.74
N GLN A 49 5.32 5.57 10.23
CA GLN A 49 4.08 5.71 9.45
C GLN A 49 3.58 7.16 9.55
N VAL A 50 3.06 7.57 10.69
CA VAL A 50 2.66 8.95 10.98
C VAL A 50 3.37 9.48 12.22
N PHE A 51 3.37 8.70 13.32
CA PHE A 51 4.01 9.07 14.59
C PHE A 51 5.39 8.44 14.70
N VAL A 52 6.35 9.19 15.25
CA VAL A 52 7.71 8.69 15.42
C VAL A 52 7.73 7.61 16.52
N GLU A 53 8.48 6.53 16.30
CA GLU A 53 8.57 5.35 17.18
C GLU A 53 8.83 5.70 18.67
N HIS A 54 9.52 6.81 18.92
CA HIS A 54 9.82 7.28 20.30
C HIS A 54 8.61 7.81 21.09
N GLU A 55 7.45 7.99 20.46
CA GLU A 55 6.23 8.47 21.11
C GLU A 55 5.43 7.36 21.80
N GLY A 56 5.78 6.11 21.55
CA GLY A 56 5.18 4.93 22.18
C GLY A 56 5.28 3.69 21.31
N ASP A 57 5.50 2.55 21.92
CA ASP A 57 5.66 1.23 21.28
C ASP A 57 4.34 0.65 20.66
N TYR A 58 3.24 1.37 20.83
CA TYR A 58 1.94 0.99 20.31
C TYR A 58 1.58 1.63 18.96
N PHE A 59 2.32 2.66 18.51
CA PHE A 59 2.09 3.25 17.20
C PHE A 59 2.60 2.33 16.09
N ARG A 60 1.93 2.37 14.96
CA ARG A 60 2.28 1.54 13.81
C ARG A 60 3.58 1.99 13.18
N THR A 61 4.43 1.01 12.88
CA THR A 61 5.56 1.18 11.98
C THR A 61 5.14 0.77 10.56
N ARG A 62 5.92 1.15 9.55
CA ARG A 62 5.67 0.70 8.17
C ARG A 62 5.69 -0.83 8.03
N LEU A 63 6.43 -1.54 8.88
CA LEU A 63 6.43 -3.00 8.88
C LEU A 63 5.06 -3.58 9.26
N THR A 64 4.48 -3.10 10.36
CA THR A 64 3.16 -3.60 10.81
C THR A 64 2.06 -3.17 9.84
N HIS A 65 2.14 -1.96 9.30
CA HIS A 65 1.25 -1.49 8.24
C HIS A 65 1.31 -2.40 7.00
N SER A 66 2.49 -2.67 6.44
CA SER A 66 2.62 -3.54 5.25
C SER A 66 2.08 -4.96 5.49
N ILE A 67 2.20 -5.50 6.71
CA ILE A 67 1.63 -6.80 7.07
C ILE A 67 0.09 -6.73 7.10
N GLU A 68 -0.48 -5.67 7.67
CA GLU A 68 -1.93 -5.46 7.72
C GLU A 68 -2.51 -5.24 6.30
N VAL A 69 -1.85 -4.44 5.45
CA VAL A 69 -2.20 -4.28 4.03
C VAL A 69 -2.19 -5.63 3.29
N ALA A 70 -1.15 -6.43 3.48
CA ALA A 70 -1.04 -7.74 2.86
C ALA A 70 -2.16 -8.70 3.31
N GLN A 71 -2.58 -8.64 4.58
CA GLN A 71 -3.71 -9.43 5.09
C GLN A 71 -5.01 -9.03 4.39
N VAL A 72 -5.28 -7.71 4.21
CA VAL A 72 -6.46 -7.21 3.50
C VAL A 72 -6.46 -7.65 2.06
N ALA A 73 -5.33 -7.46 1.36
CA ALA A 73 -5.17 -7.85 -0.03
C ALA A 73 -5.41 -9.35 -0.25
N ARG A 74 -4.93 -10.19 0.64
CA ARG A 74 -5.22 -11.64 0.62
C ARG A 74 -6.71 -11.94 0.78
N THR A 75 -7.39 -11.22 1.68
CA THR A 75 -8.84 -11.40 1.92
C THR A 75 -9.63 -11.03 0.68
N ILE A 76 -9.42 -9.86 0.12
CA ILE A 76 -10.11 -9.38 -1.08
C ILE A 76 -9.81 -10.32 -2.27
N SER A 77 -8.54 -10.67 -2.49
CA SER A 77 -8.12 -11.58 -3.56
C SER A 77 -8.77 -12.95 -3.43
N GLY A 78 -8.84 -13.49 -2.21
CA GLY A 78 -9.49 -14.79 -1.96
C GLY A 78 -10.97 -14.79 -2.34
N VAL A 79 -11.70 -13.71 -1.98
CA VAL A 79 -13.13 -13.56 -2.29
C VAL A 79 -13.39 -13.32 -3.80
N LEU A 80 -12.47 -12.65 -4.49
CA LEU A 80 -12.57 -12.37 -5.94
C LEU A 80 -12.01 -13.51 -6.82
N GLY A 81 -11.44 -14.57 -6.22
CA GLY A 81 -10.82 -15.66 -6.96
C GLY A 81 -9.51 -15.28 -7.64
N LEU A 82 -8.78 -14.32 -7.09
CA LEU A 82 -7.49 -13.83 -7.56
C LEU A 82 -6.33 -14.58 -6.89
N ASN A 83 -5.10 -14.31 -7.34
CA ASN A 83 -3.90 -14.89 -6.76
C ASN A 83 -3.49 -14.15 -5.47
N GLN A 84 -3.77 -14.77 -4.33
CA GLN A 84 -3.49 -14.20 -3.02
C GLN A 84 -1.99 -13.98 -2.78
N GLU A 85 -1.13 -14.81 -3.36
CA GLU A 85 0.32 -14.76 -3.14
C GLU A 85 0.95 -13.58 -3.89
N LEU A 86 0.46 -13.27 -5.08
CA LEU A 86 0.90 -12.08 -5.82
C LEU A 86 0.44 -10.81 -5.13
N SER A 87 -0.84 -10.71 -4.75
CA SER A 87 -1.35 -9.54 -4.01
C SER A 87 -0.60 -9.32 -2.70
N GLU A 88 -0.32 -10.39 -1.95
CA GLU A 88 0.50 -10.34 -0.73
C GLU A 88 1.91 -9.83 -1.02
N SER A 89 2.56 -10.35 -2.06
CA SER A 89 3.93 -9.97 -2.42
C SER A 89 4.03 -8.48 -2.77
N VAL A 90 3.11 -7.98 -3.58
CA VAL A 90 3.05 -6.55 -3.95
C VAL A 90 2.78 -5.70 -2.73
N SER A 91 1.82 -6.08 -1.88
CA SER A 91 1.49 -5.35 -0.64
C SER A 91 2.66 -5.30 0.35
N LEU A 92 3.44 -6.38 0.50
CA LEU A 92 4.61 -6.37 1.37
C LEU A 92 5.75 -5.49 0.83
N ALA A 93 5.78 -5.26 -0.48
CA ALA A 93 6.86 -4.52 -1.13
C ALA A 93 6.57 -3.03 -1.34
N HIS A 94 5.29 -2.58 -1.30
CA HIS A 94 4.91 -1.22 -1.69
C HIS A 94 5.67 -0.13 -0.93
N ASP A 95 5.89 -0.33 0.36
CA ASP A 95 6.51 0.65 1.26
C ASP A 95 8.05 0.57 1.34
N LEU A 96 8.69 -0.37 0.63
CA LEU A 96 10.14 -0.59 0.73
C LEU A 96 10.97 0.67 0.41
N GLY A 97 10.48 1.48 -0.53
CA GLY A 97 11.18 2.67 -1.03
C GLY A 97 11.01 3.93 -0.17
N HIS A 98 10.10 3.94 0.79
CA HIS A 98 9.89 5.14 1.62
C HIS A 98 11.14 5.55 2.39
N THR A 99 11.27 6.87 2.54
CA THR A 99 12.33 7.51 3.34
C THR A 99 12.07 7.38 4.85
N PRO A 100 13.08 7.57 5.70
CA PRO A 100 12.84 7.92 7.10
C PRO A 100 11.91 9.14 7.20
N PHE A 101 11.07 9.19 8.22
CA PHE A 101 10.10 10.25 8.48
C PHE A 101 8.95 10.36 7.45
N GLY A 102 8.63 9.26 6.76
CA GLY A 102 7.49 9.15 5.86
C GLY A 102 7.45 10.22 4.77
N HIS A 103 6.27 10.77 4.50
CA HIS A 103 6.08 11.79 3.45
C HIS A 103 6.91 13.07 3.67
N THR A 104 7.16 13.48 4.92
CA THR A 104 8.01 14.66 5.19
C THR A 104 9.45 14.44 4.72
N GLY A 105 9.99 13.24 5.00
CA GLY A 105 11.32 12.88 4.49
C GLY A 105 11.36 12.79 2.98
N GLU A 106 10.31 12.26 2.36
CA GLU A 106 10.17 12.16 0.91
C GLU A 106 10.07 13.52 0.23
N GLU A 107 9.16 14.40 0.69
CA GLU A 107 9.03 15.77 0.18
C GLU A 107 10.37 16.50 0.24
N THR A 108 11.04 16.44 1.40
CA THR A 108 12.34 17.09 1.60
C THR A 108 13.42 16.51 0.70
N LEU A 109 13.47 15.18 0.56
CA LEU A 109 14.46 14.53 -0.30
C LEU A 109 14.17 14.81 -1.78
N ASN A 110 12.90 14.84 -2.19
CA ASN A 110 12.51 15.18 -3.56
C ASN A 110 12.94 16.61 -3.93
N GLU A 111 12.75 17.59 -3.03
CA GLU A 111 13.25 18.95 -3.22
C GLU A 111 14.78 18.97 -3.43
N LEU A 112 15.53 18.27 -2.57
CA LEU A 112 16.98 18.23 -2.62
C LEU A 112 17.51 17.49 -3.85
N MET A 113 16.78 16.51 -4.34
CA MET A 113 17.11 15.70 -5.51
C MET A 113 16.60 16.27 -6.84
N GLU A 114 15.89 17.40 -6.84
CA GLU A 114 15.37 18.04 -8.05
C GLU A 114 16.42 18.16 -9.17
N PRO A 115 17.67 18.61 -8.91
CA PRO A 115 18.72 18.68 -9.94
C PRO A 115 19.15 17.33 -10.52
N PHE A 116 18.78 16.23 -9.83
CA PHE A 116 19.17 14.85 -10.17
C PHE A 116 17.97 14.01 -10.65
N GLY A 117 16.82 14.63 -10.91
CA GLY A 117 15.60 13.97 -11.40
C GLY A 117 14.57 13.65 -10.32
N GLY A 118 14.73 14.22 -9.10
CA GLY A 118 13.80 14.07 -8.00
C GLY A 118 13.92 12.76 -7.23
N PHE A 119 12.98 12.52 -6.33
CA PHE A 119 12.85 11.29 -5.58
C PHE A 119 11.39 10.84 -5.57
N ASP A 120 11.16 9.56 -5.83
CA ASP A 120 9.85 8.91 -5.78
C ASP A 120 10.00 7.56 -5.07
N HIS A 121 9.15 7.29 -4.08
CA HIS A 121 9.27 6.08 -3.25
C HIS A 121 8.94 4.79 -4.02
N ASN A 122 8.04 4.81 -5.02
CA ASN A 122 7.74 3.63 -5.84
C ASN A 122 8.92 3.28 -6.75
N ALA A 123 9.52 4.30 -7.38
CA ALA A 123 10.74 4.13 -8.15
C ALA A 123 11.90 3.61 -7.28
N GLN A 124 12.01 4.11 -6.05
CA GLN A 124 13.01 3.64 -5.10
C GLN A 124 12.70 2.21 -4.62
N ALA A 125 11.42 1.83 -4.41
CA ALA A 125 11.06 0.45 -4.10
C ALA A 125 11.47 -0.49 -5.21
N LEU A 126 11.20 -0.14 -6.48
CA LEU A 126 11.67 -0.90 -7.64
C LEU A 126 13.21 -1.02 -7.64
N ARG A 127 13.92 0.08 -7.45
CA ARG A 127 15.39 0.09 -7.40
C ARG A 127 15.96 -0.81 -6.30
N ILE A 128 15.32 -0.82 -5.13
CA ILE A 128 15.70 -1.70 -4.02
C ILE A 128 15.61 -3.16 -4.45
N VAL A 129 14.45 -3.59 -4.97
CA VAL A 129 14.21 -5.00 -5.28
C VAL A 129 14.89 -5.47 -6.56
N THR A 130 15.34 -4.56 -7.42
CA THR A 130 16.00 -4.91 -8.70
C THR A 130 17.52 -4.76 -8.68
N SER A 131 18.11 -3.93 -7.78
CA SER A 131 19.54 -3.65 -7.80
C SER A 131 20.22 -3.47 -6.44
N LEU A 132 19.54 -2.94 -5.41
CA LEU A 132 20.20 -2.58 -4.15
C LEU A 132 20.29 -3.73 -3.15
N GLU A 133 19.36 -4.68 -3.16
CA GLU A 133 19.49 -5.91 -2.38
C GLU A 133 20.56 -6.82 -3.02
N ARG A 134 21.44 -7.37 -2.18
CA ARG A 134 22.58 -8.19 -2.64
C ARG A 134 22.67 -9.49 -1.87
N HIS A 135 21.69 -10.38 -2.12
CA HIS A 135 21.54 -11.65 -1.42
C HIS A 135 21.92 -12.87 -2.28
N TYR A 136 22.06 -12.70 -3.59
CA TYR A 136 22.27 -13.77 -4.56
C TYR A 136 23.63 -13.65 -5.22
N ALA A 137 24.26 -14.79 -5.56
CA ALA A 137 25.59 -14.80 -6.15
C ALA A 137 25.61 -14.34 -7.61
N ASP A 138 24.53 -14.59 -8.34
CA ASP A 138 24.51 -14.48 -9.80
C ASP A 138 23.88 -13.19 -10.30
N PHE A 139 23.22 -12.42 -9.43
CA PHE A 139 22.54 -11.18 -9.80
C PHE A 139 22.37 -10.23 -8.61
N ASP A 140 22.27 -8.95 -8.88
CA ASP A 140 21.83 -7.93 -7.94
C ASP A 140 20.28 -7.92 -7.85
N GLY A 141 19.74 -7.40 -6.76
CA GLY A 141 18.31 -7.37 -6.49
C GLY A 141 17.77 -8.70 -5.97
N LEU A 142 16.44 -8.83 -6.01
CA LEU A 142 15.71 -10.01 -5.57
C LEU A 142 15.26 -10.90 -6.72
N ASN A 143 15.46 -10.49 -7.98
CA ASN A 143 15.00 -11.19 -9.19
C ASN A 143 13.54 -11.63 -9.06
N LEU A 144 12.65 -10.66 -8.74
CA LEU A 144 11.20 -10.92 -8.63
C LEU A 144 10.60 -11.18 -10.01
N THR A 145 9.40 -11.79 -10.03
CA THR A 145 8.66 -11.98 -11.28
C THR A 145 8.26 -10.63 -11.90
N TRP A 146 8.10 -10.62 -13.22
CA TRP A 146 7.60 -9.47 -13.96
C TRP A 146 6.28 -8.96 -13.37
N ASP A 147 5.36 -9.88 -13.04
CA ASP A 147 4.04 -9.55 -12.48
C ASP A 147 4.14 -8.86 -11.10
N CYS A 148 5.09 -9.26 -10.27
CA CYS A 148 5.34 -8.61 -8.98
C CYS A 148 5.97 -7.22 -9.18
N LEU A 149 6.95 -7.10 -10.07
CA LEU A 149 7.60 -5.82 -10.39
C LEU A 149 6.65 -4.83 -11.04
N GLU A 150 5.76 -5.30 -11.92
CA GLU A 150 4.66 -4.51 -12.47
C GLU A 150 3.83 -3.89 -11.35
N GLY A 151 3.41 -4.72 -10.38
CA GLY A 151 2.59 -4.27 -9.26
C GLY A 151 3.30 -3.23 -8.37
N ILE A 152 4.60 -3.40 -8.14
CA ILE A 152 5.41 -2.43 -7.38
C ILE A 152 5.54 -1.11 -8.14
N ALA A 153 5.87 -1.17 -9.44
CA ALA A 153 6.07 0.03 -10.25
C ALA A 153 4.78 0.83 -10.51
N LYS A 154 3.65 0.15 -10.60
CA LYS A 154 2.32 0.71 -10.91
C LYS A 154 1.40 0.75 -9.70
N HIS A 155 1.94 0.85 -8.49
CA HIS A 155 1.15 0.84 -7.25
C HIS A 155 0.05 1.93 -7.26
N ASN A 156 0.37 3.11 -7.78
CA ASN A 156 -0.56 4.23 -7.94
C ASN A 156 -1.28 4.27 -9.30
N GLY A 157 -1.26 3.18 -10.06
CA GLY A 157 -1.81 3.11 -11.40
C GLY A 157 -0.76 3.24 -12.52
N PRO A 158 -1.18 3.47 -13.77
CA PRO A 158 -0.27 3.75 -14.88
C PRO A 158 0.68 4.90 -14.56
N VAL A 159 1.95 4.74 -14.91
CA VAL A 159 2.95 5.77 -14.60
C VAL A 159 2.91 6.87 -15.67
N GLU A 160 2.79 8.11 -15.23
CA GLU A 160 2.79 9.27 -16.11
C GLU A 160 4.22 9.73 -16.47
N LEU A 161 4.35 10.36 -17.65
CA LEU A 161 5.60 10.95 -18.09
C LEU A 161 5.82 12.34 -17.44
N PRO A 162 7.06 12.72 -17.11
CA PRO A 162 8.31 11.96 -17.30
C PRO A 162 8.49 10.88 -16.22
N TYR A 163 9.00 9.71 -16.62
CA TYR A 163 9.27 8.65 -15.65
C TYR A 163 10.44 9.01 -14.72
N PRO A 164 10.35 8.64 -13.44
CA PRO A 164 11.50 8.69 -12.53
C PRO A 164 12.73 7.93 -13.10
N PRO A 165 13.97 8.42 -12.89
CA PRO A 165 15.16 7.82 -13.48
C PRO A 165 15.30 6.31 -13.25
N ALA A 166 15.01 5.83 -12.05
CA ALA A 166 15.12 4.40 -11.73
C ALA A 166 14.13 3.53 -12.53
N LEU A 167 12.92 4.06 -12.82
CA LEU A 167 11.96 3.38 -13.70
C LEU A 167 12.44 3.38 -15.15
N VAL A 168 13.01 4.49 -15.63
CA VAL A 168 13.60 4.57 -17.00
C VAL A 168 14.69 3.53 -17.17
N GLU A 169 15.66 3.49 -16.24
CA GLU A 169 16.80 2.56 -16.29
C GLU A 169 16.33 1.10 -16.32
N TYR A 170 15.42 0.72 -15.43
CA TYR A 170 14.97 -0.67 -15.37
C TYR A 170 14.07 -1.06 -16.56
N ASN A 171 13.17 -0.16 -16.99
CA ASN A 171 12.27 -0.43 -18.10
C ASN A 171 12.95 -0.62 -19.45
N GLN A 172 14.22 -0.12 -19.62
CA GLN A 172 15.03 -0.37 -20.80
C GLN A 172 15.50 -1.82 -20.94
N VAL A 173 15.67 -2.53 -19.83
CA VAL A 173 16.14 -3.91 -19.81
C VAL A 173 15.01 -4.92 -19.61
N HIS A 174 13.93 -4.50 -18.96
CA HIS A 174 12.77 -5.32 -18.66
C HIS A 174 11.52 -4.46 -18.70
N ASP A 175 10.88 -4.36 -19.85
CA ASP A 175 9.71 -3.50 -20.06
C ASP A 175 8.53 -3.94 -19.18
N LEU A 176 8.13 -3.07 -18.24
CA LEU A 176 7.00 -3.28 -17.33
C LEU A 176 5.69 -2.70 -17.85
N GLU A 177 5.65 -2.26 -19.12
CA GLU A 177 4.44 -1.70 -19.75
C GLU A 177 3.84 -0.56 -18.91
N LEU A 178 4.68 0.39 -18.45
CA LEU A 178 4.37 1.38 -17.43
C LEU A 178 3.11 2.23 -17.69
N GLN A 179 2.67 2.34 -18.94
CA GLN A 179 1.49 3.13 -19.33
C GLN A 179 0.17 2.37 -19.24
N THR A 180 0.22 1.06 -19.03
CA THR A 180 -1.00 0.23 -18.87
C THR A 180 -1.38 0.12 -17.40
N PHE A 181 -2.63 -0.26 -17.13
CA PHE A 181 -3.03 -0.65 -15.78
C PHE A 181 -2.28 -1.90 -15.33
N ALA A 182 -2.14 -2.08 -14.03
CA ALA A 182 -1.56 -3.29 -13.46
C ALA A 182 -2.59 -4.43 -13.41
N SER A 183 -2.12 -5.65 -13.10
CA SER A 183 -2.99 -6.80 -12.82
C SER A 183 -4.03 -6.48 -11.74
N THR A 184 -5.13 -7.24 -11.72
CA THR A 184 -6.17 -7.09 -10.70
C THR A 184 -5.59 -7.28 -9.28
N GLU A 185 -4.63 -8.20 -9.12
CA GLU A 185 -3.92 -8.45 -7.87
C GLU A 185 -3.13 -7.24 -7.37
N ALA A 186 -2.45 -6.55 -8.28
CA ALA A 186 -1.71 -5.33 -7.94
C ALA A 186 -2.66 -4.17 -7.60
N GLN A 187 -3.77 -4.04 -8.32
CA GLN A 187 -4.82 -3.06 -7.99
C GLN A 187 -5.46 -3.36 -6.62
N VAL A 188 -5.63 -4.65 -6.26
CA VAL A 188 -6.07 -5.05 -4.91
C VAL A 188 -5.03 -4.65 -3.86
N ALA A 189 -3.74 -4.82 -4.12
CA ALA A 189 -2.70 -4.38 -3.20
C ALA A 189 -2.77 -2.86 -2.94
N ALA A 190 -2.95 -2.06 -3.97
CA ALA A 190 -3.06 -0.60 -3.87
C ALA A 190 -4.30 -0.16 -3.06
N ILE A 191 -5.48 -0.69 -3.37
CA ILE A 191 -6.70 -0.33 -2.62
C ILE A 191 -6.66 -0.83 -1.17
N SER A 192 -5.95 -1.93 -0.89
CA SER A 192 -5.76 -2.44 0.45
C SER A 192 -4.92 -1.53 1.32
N ASP A 193 -3.96 -0.83 0.72
CA ASP A 193 -3.20 0.23 1.37
C ASP A 193 -4.12 1.41 1.75
N ASP A 194 -4.95 1.89 0.83
CA ASP A 194 -5.94 2.94 1.11
C ASP A 194 -6.90 2.56 2.24
N ILE A 195 -7.41 1.32 2.27
CA ILE A 195 -8.30 0.82 3.34
C ILE A 195 -7.55 0.82 4.68
N ALA A 196 -6.35 0.24 4.72
CA ALA A 196 -5.54 0.14 5.91
C ALA A 196 -5.17 1.53 6.44
N TYR A 197 -4.67 2.42 5.56
CA TYR A 197 -4.26 3.77 5.89
C TYR A 197 -5.39 4.58 6.55
N ASN A 198 -6.57 4.66 5.93
CA ASN A 198 -7.68 5.44 6.47
C ASN A 198 -8.12 4.96 7.86
N ASN A 199 -8.18 3.64 8.07
CA ASN A 199 -8.58 3.07 9.36
C ASN A 199 -7.48 3.20 10.42
N HIS A 200 -6.22 3.03 10.04
CA HIS A 200 -5.08 3.15 10.94
C HIS A 200 -4.91 4.56 11.47
N ASP A 201 -5.07 5.55 10.60
CA ASP A 201 -4.90 6.95 10.96
C ASP A 201 -6.03 7.44 11.89
N LEU A 202 -7.26 6.98 11.69
CA LEU A 202 -8.34 7.22 12.66
C LEU A 202 -7.99 6.62 14.04
N HIS A 203 -7.50 5.37 14.06
CA HIS A 203 -7.14 4.70 15.31
C HIS A 203 -5.96 5.36 16.02
N ASP A 204 -4.91 5.68 15.28
CA ASP A 204 -3.67 6.25 15.83
C ASP A 204 -3.89 7.72 16.27
N GLY A 205 -4.72 8.49 15.54
CA GLY A 205 -5.10 9.85 15.93
C GLY A 205 -5.96 9.90 17.20
N LEU A 206 -6.93 8.99 17.34
CA LEU A 206 -7.69 8.80 18.58
C LEU A 206 -6.80 8.40 19.75
N ARG A 207 -5.82 7.55 19.50
CA ARG A 207 -4.84 7.11 20.51
C ARG A 207 -3.90 8.24 20.94
N ALA A 208 -3.48 9.07 19.98
CA ALA A 208 -2.65 10.24 20.23
C ALA A 208 -3.42 11.41 20.86
N GLU A 209 -4.73 11.23 21.11
CA GLU A 209 -5.64 12.25 21.66
C GLU A 209 -5.69 13.54 20.82
N LEU A 210 -5.46 13.42 19.50
CA LEU A 210 -5.57 14.55 18.58
C LEU A 210 -7.02 14.94 18.29
N PHE A 211 -7.93 14.00 18.45
CA PHE A 211 -9.38 14.16 18.36
C PHE A 211 -10.08 13.10 19.21
N THR A 212 -11.37 13.27 19.44
CA THR A 212 -12.17 12.44 20.33
C THR A 212 -13.09 11.48 19.57
N ASP A 213 -13.59 10.43 20.27
CA ASP A 213 -14.61 9.52 19.73
C ASP A 213 -15.88 10.26 19.28
N ASP A 214 -16.28 11.33 19.98
CA ASP A 214 -17.45 12.12 19.59
C ASP A 214 -17.25 12.89 18.29
N GLN A 215 -16.04 13.43 18.06
CA GLN A 215 -15.70 14.11 16.80
C GLN A 215 -15.71 13.16 15.62
N VAL A 216 -15.11 11.96 15.74
CA VAL A 216 -15.11 10.99 14.64
C VAL A 216 -16.47 10.35 14.42
N ALA A 217 -17.34 10.30 15.44
CA ALA A 217 -18.71 9.83 15.31
C ALA A 217 -19.62 10.77 14.48
N GLU A 218 -19.17 11.97 14.16
CA GLU A 218 -19.85 12.87 13.21
C GLU A 218 -19.53 12.54 11.74
N LEU A 219 -18.49 11.75 11.50
CA LEU A 219 -18.03 11.41 10.14
C LEU A 219 -18.91 10.34 9.49
N PRO A 220 -19.09 10.38 8.15
CA PRO A 220 -19.74 9.30 7.43
C PRO A 220 -18.98 7.97 7.65
N ILE A 221 -19.65 6.86 7.45
CA ILE A 221 -19.13 5.50 7.74
C ILE A 221 -18.85 5.28 9.23
N VAL A 222 -18.12 6.18 9.88
CA VAL A 222 -17.67 6.07 11.28
C VAL A 222 -18.86 6.26 12.24
N GLY A 223 -19.64 7.31 12.08
CA GLY A 223 -20.81 7.58 12.92
C GLY A 223 -21.83 6.45 12.96
N PRO A 224 -22.28 5.95 11.80
CA PRO A 224 -23.14 4.77 11.74
C PRO A 224 -22.57 3.55 12.45
N ALA A 225 -21.25 3.32 12.36
CA ALA A 225 -20.57 2.21 13.04
C ALA A 225 -20.62 2.36 14.56
N TYR A 226 -20.37 3.57 15.10
CA TYR A 226 -20.51 3.86 16.53
C TYR A 226 -21.96 3.69 17.00
N ALA A 227 -22.93 4.24 16.26
CA ALA A 227 -24.35 4.11 16.58
C ALA A 227 -24.81 2.63 16.62
N LEU A 228 -24.32 1.82 15.69
CA LEU A 228 -24.60 0.38 15.67
C LEU A 228 -24.00 -0.31 16.90
N VAL A 229 -22.76 -0.02 17.27
CA VAL A 229 -22.10 -0.57 18.47
C VAL A 229 -22.90 -0.23 19.72
N ASP A 230 -23.30 1.03 19.88
CA ASP A 230 -24.08 1.52 21.04
C ASP A 230 -25.46 0.86 21.12
N SER A 231 -26.06 0.53 19.98
CA SER A 231 -27.35 -0.17 19.93
C SER A 231 -27.27 -1.62 20.40
N ILE A 232 -26.16 -2.30 20.09
CA ILE A 232 -25.95 -3.73 20.39
C ILE A 232 -25.33 -3.92 21.78
N HIS A 233 -24.42 -3.05 22.19
CA HIS A 233 -23.59 -3.20 23.39
C HIS A 233 -23.81 -2.03 24.37
N LYS A 234 -24.93 -1.98 25.01
CA LYS A 234 -25.26 -0.91 25.99
C LYS A 234 -24.26 -0.91 27.16
N GLY A 235 -23.66 0.24 27.43
CA GLY A 235 -22.73 0.40 28.55
C GLY A 235 -21.37 -0.26 28.33
N ILE A 236 -20.99 -0.52 27.06
CA ILE A 236 -19.67 -1.03 26.70
C ILE A 236 -18.57 -0.06 27.15
N ASP A 237 -17.44 -0.60 27.55
CA ASP A 237 -16.24 0.16 27.84
C ASP A 237 -15.78 1.03 26.64
N PRO A 238 -15.36 2.30 26.84
CA PRO A 238 -15.03 3.21 25.74
C PRO A 238 -13.93 2.67 24.79
N HIS A 239 -12.90 2.01 25.33
CA HIS A 239 -11.85 1.43 24.51
C HIS A 239 -12.38 0.30 23.62
N ARG A 240 -13.22 -0.59 24.17
CA ARG A 240 -13.86 -1.65 23.38
C ARG A 240 -14.85 -1.07 22.37
N ARG A 241 -15.59 -0.01 22.74
CA ARG A 241 -16.51 0.70 21.85
C ARG A 241 -15.79 1.19 20.60
N ARG A 242 -14.66 1.86 20.78
CA ARG A 242 -13.79 2.35 19.70
C ARG A 242 -13.34 1.21 18.78
N HIS A 243 -12.76 0.15 19.33
CA HIS A 243 -12.31 -0.98 18.55
C HIS A 243 -13.43 -1.69 17.79
N GLU A 244 -14.61 -1.85 18.40
CA GLU A 244 -15.76 -2.44 17.74
C GLU A 244 -16.30 -1.56 16.60
N ALA A 245 -16.30 -0.24 16.76
CA ALA A 245 -16.71 0.70 15.71
C ALA A 245 -15.70 0.69 14.54
N LEU A 246 -14.40 0.88 14.80
CA LEU A 246 -13.38 0.91 13.76
C LEU A 246 -13.25 -0.42 13.00
N ARG A 247 -13.46 -1.56 13.68
CA ARG A 247 -13.53 -2.86 13.00
C ARG A 247 -14.69 -2.95 12.00
N ARG A 248 -15.82 -2.32 12.28
CA ARG A 248 -16.96 -2.25 11.36
C ARG A 248 -16.72 -1.29 10.21
N VAL A 249 -16.10 -0.15 10.47
CA VAL A 249 -15.64 0.78 9.42
C VAL A 249 -14.73 0.06 8.43
N PHE A 250 -13.74 -0.67 8.94
CA PHE A 250 -12.84 -1.46 8.14
C PHE A 250 -13.56 -2.53 7.30
N GLY A 251 -14.48 -3.29 7.93
CA GLY A 251 -15.28 -4.30 7.24
C GLY A 251 -16.13 -3.72 6.12
N GLN A 252 -16.76 -2.55 6.35
CA GLN A 252 -17.57 -1.86 5.34
C GLN A 252 -16.74 -1.49 4.11
N MET A 253 -15.55 -0.90 4.30
CA MET A 253 -14.65 -0.56 3.20
C MET A 253 -14.25 -1.79 2.37
N VAL A 254 -13.93 -2.90 3.01
CA VAL A 254 -13.59 -4.17 2.33
C VAL A 254 -14.79 -4.71 1.54
N ASP A 255 -15.97 -4.71 2.13
CA ASP A 255 -17.21 -5.21 1.50
C ASP A 255 -17.62 -4.32 0.31
N ASP A 256 -17.46 -3.00 0.41
CA ASP A 256 -17.73 -2.05 -0.66
C ASP A 256 -16.79 -2.29 -1.86
N VAL A 257 -15.49 -2.39 -1.62
CA VAL A 257 -14.50 -2.68 -2.68
C VAL A 257 -14.81 -4.00 -3.38
N ILE A 258 -15.12 -5.06 -2.64
CA ILE A 258 -15.43 -6.39 -3.20
C ILE A 258 -16.67 -6.32 -4.09
N SER A 259 -17.76 -5.69 -3.61
CA SER A 259 -19.01 -5.59 -4.37
C SER A 259 -18.85 -4.74 -5.61
N THR A 260 -18.23 -3.59 -5.50
CA THR A 260 -17.98 -2.66 -6.60
C THR A 260 -17.07 -3.29 -7.66
N THR A 261 -15.98 -3.93 -7.24
CA THR A 261 -15.05 -4.63 -8.15
C THR A 261 -15.77 -5.74 -8.93
N ARG A 262 -16.62 -6.52 -8.28
CA ARG A 262 -17.42 -7.56 -8.99
C ARG A 262 -18.34 -6.98 -10.07
N GLU A 263 -18.98 -5.85 -9.78
CA GLU A 263 -19.82 -5.17 -10.76
C GLU A 263 -19.02 -4.65 -11.95
N ILE A 264 -17.84 -4.04 -11.67
CA ILE A 264 -16.96 -3.51 -12.71
C ILE A 264 -16.44 -4.65 -13.59
N LEU A 265 -15.92 -5.72 -13.01
CA LEU A 265 -15.44 -6.89 -13.74
C LEU A 265 -16.53 -7.55 -14.59
N THR A 266 -17.75 -7.63 -14.07
CA THR A 266 -18.91 -8.14 -14.84
C THR A 266 -19.22 -7.27 -16.05
N ARG A 267 -19.14 -5.94 -15.90
CA ARG A 267 -19.35 -4.98 -17.00
C ARG A 267 -18.20 -4.98 -18.02
N ALA A 268 -16.97 -5.07 -17.54
CA ALA A 268 -15.76 -5.10 -18.37
C ALA A 268 -15.69 -6.35 -19.28
N LYS A 269 -16.32 -7.47 -18.85
CA LYS A 269 -16.29 -8.76 -19.55
C LYS A 269 -14.86 -9.24 -19.85
N ALA A 270 -13.93 -8.91 -18.95
CA ALA A 270 -12.55 -9.34 -19.06
C ALA A 270 -12.43 -10.87 -18.97
N ASN A 271 -11.71 -11.47 -19.88
CA ASN A 271 -11.49 -12.92 -19.95
C ASN A 271 -10.03 -13.32 -19.77
N SER A 272 -9.16 -12.33 -19.64
CA SER A 272 -7.73 -12.51 -19.43
C SER A 272 -7.15 -11.38 -18.58
N ILE A 273 -5.97 -11.59 -18.04
CA ILE A 273 -5.21 -10.55 -17.34
C ILE A 273 -4.83 -9.40 -18.28
N GLU A 274 -4.58 -9.72 -19.56
CA GLU A 274 -4.25 -8.71 -20.57
C GLU A 274 -5.44 -7.80 -20.89
N ASP A 275 -6.67 -8.33 -20.82
CA ASP A 275 -7.87 -7.50 -20.97
C ASP A 275 -7.91 -6.45 -19.84
N ILE A 276 -7.55 -6.82 -18.60
CA ILE A 276 -7.48 -5.90 -17.46
C ILE A 276 -6.42 -4.81 -17.69
N ARG A 277 -5.21 -5.22 -18.12
CA ARG A 277 -4.10 -4.28 -18.35
C ARG A 277 -4.43 -3.23 -19.41
N ASN A 278 -5.20 -3.61 -20.41
CA ASN A 278 -5.57 -2.74 -21.54
C ASN A 278 -6.84 -1.90 -21.32
N LEU A 279 -7.49 -1.99 -20.15
CA LEU A 279 -8.56 -1.05 -19.81
C LEU A 279 -8.00 0.36 -19.61
N ASN A 280 -8.86 1.36 -19.73
CA ASN A 280 -8.53 2.76 -19.47
C ASN A 280 -9.00 3.24 -18.07
N TYR A 281 -9.30 2.28 -17.18
CA TYR A 281 -9.73 2.52 -15.81
C TYR A 281 -9.33 1.33 -14.91
N SER A 282 -9.16 1.61 -13.63
CA SER A 282 -8.95 0.57 -12.60
C SER A 282 -10.23 -0.25 -12.41
N VAL A 283 -10.08 -1.57 -12.28
CA VAL A 283 -11.23 -2.46 -11.99
C VAL A 283 -11.47 -2.64 -10.49
N VAL A 284 -10.46 -2.34 -9.66
CA VAL A 284 -10.57 -2.42 -8.19
C VAL A 284 -10.75 -1.02 -7.65
N GLN A 285 -11.95 -0.72 -7.17
CA GLN A 285 -12.35 0.62 -6.74
C GLN A 285 -13.35 0.55 -5.59
N PHE A 286 -13.42 1.63 -4.83
CA PHE A 286 -14.58 1.93 -4.00
C PHE A 286 -15.78 2.35 -4.86
N SER A 287 -16.99 2.21 -4.33
CA SER A 287 -18.17 2.84 -4.91
C SER A 287 -18.04 4.38 -4.87
N VAL A 288 -18.77 5.07 -5.74
CA VAL A 288 -18.77 6.54 -5.76
C VAL A 288 -19.15 7.10 -4.38
N LYS A 289 -20.16 6.51 -3.74
CA LYS A 289 -20.62 6.94 -2.41
C LYS A 289 -19.54 6.75 -1.35
N GLU A 290 -18.87 5.59 -1.34
CA GLU A 290 -17.81 5.30 -0.35
C GLU A 290 -16.59 6.22 -0.58
N LEU A 291 -16.25 6.55 -1.84
CA LEU A 291 -15.19 7.52 -2.15
C LEU A 291 -15.51 8.93 -1.63
N GLU A 292 -16.76 9.39 -1.78
CA GLU A 292 -17.21 10.68 -1.24
C GLU A 292 -17.08 10.70 0.28
N ASP A 293 -17.57 9.66 0.95
CA ASP A 293 -17.50 9.51 2.40
C ASP A 293 -16.05 9.41 2.91
N LEU A 294 -15.20 8.67 2.23
CA LEU A 294 -13.76 8.58 2.54
C LEU A 294 -13.04 9.92 2.35
N GLN A 295 -13.45 10.72 1.37
CA GLN A 295 -12.88 12.05 1.18
C GLN A 295 -13.17 12.98 2.37
N GLU A 296 -14.34 12.87 2.99
CA GLU A 296 -14.65 13.61 4.23
C GLU A 296 -13.76 13.16 5.38
N ILE A 297 -13.54 11.85 5.53
CA ILE A 297 -12.63 11.29 6.53
C ILE A 297 -11.19 11.78 6.29
N LYS A 298 -10.70 11.72 5.05
CA LYS A 298 -9.37 12.23 4.67
C LYS A 298 -9.22 13.72 4.98
N ASN A 299 -10.24 14.53 4.71
CA ASN A 299 -10.25 15.95 5.02
C ASN A 299 -10.21 16.21 6.54
N PHE A 300 -10.96 15.44 7.32
CA PHE A 300 -10.93 15.50 8.77
C PHE A 300 -9.54 15.16 9.32
N LEU A 301 -8.94 14.07 8.88
CA LEU A 301 -7.58 13.64 9.26
C LEU A 301 -6.54 14.69 8.86
N PHE A 302 -6.67 15.28 7.67
CA PHE A 302 -5.76 16.32 7.21
C PHE A 302 -5.76 17.54 8.15
N GLN A 303 -6.94 17.96 8.59
CA GLN A 303 -7.07 19.14 9.44
C GLN A 303 -6.68 18.84 10.89
N ASN A 304 -7.11 17.71 11.44
CA ASN A 304 -7.04 17.42 12.87
C ASN A 304 -5.82 16.57 13.27
N MET A 305 -5.18 15.89 12.30
CA MET A 305 -4.02 15.04 12.55
C MET A 305 -2.76 15.59 11.87
N TYR A 306 -2.73 15.66 10.54
CA TYR A 306 -1.50 16.03 9.81
C TYR A 306 -1.09 17.49 9.98
N ARG A 307 -2.05 18.39 10.32
CA ARG A 307 -1.80 19.79 10.64
C ARG A 307 -1.84 20.12 12.12
N ALA A 308 -1.98 19.12 12.98
CA ALA A 308 -1.85 19.33 14.42
C ALA A 308 -0.46 19.91 14.77
N GLU A 309 -0.41 20.89 15.65
CA GLU A 309 0.83 21.61 16.01
C GLU A 309 1.96 20.64 16.41
N ARG A 310 1.64 19.64 17.22
CA ARG A 310 2.59 18.59 17.64
C ARG A 310 3.20 17.85 16.45
N VAL A 311 2.40 17.50 15.44
CA VAL A 311 2.86 16.81 14.22
C VAL A 311 3.69 17.74 13.34
N MET A 312 3.27 19.00 13.20
CA MET A 312 4.00 20.00 12.40
C MET A 312 5.39 20.29 12.94
N VAL A 313 5.54 20.44 14.25
CA VAL A 313 6.87 20.63 14.88
C VAL A 313 7.81 19.46 14.58
N GLN A 314 7.29 18.23 14.63
CA GLN A 314 8.10 17.04 14.30
C GLN A 314 8.45 16.97 12.81
N ARG A 315 7.55 17.36 11.91
CA ARG A 315 7.82 17.44 10.47
C ARG A 315 8.93 18.45 10.16
N GLU A 316 8.90 19.63 10.78
CA GLU A 316 9.96 20.64 10.61
C GLU A 316 11.32 20.12 11.10
N HIS A 317 11.34 19.45 12.25
CA HIS A 317 12.56 18.83 12.76
C HIS A 317 13.08 17.73 11.81
N ALA A 318 12.22 16.84 11.37
CA ALA A 318 12.55 15.77 10.42
C ALA A 318 13.12 16.32 9.09
N SER A 319 12.48 17.34 8.51
CA SER A 319 12.97 18.02 7.31
C SER A 319 14.37 18.62 7.55
N SER A 320 14.59 19.30 8.69
CA SER A 320 15.91 19.85 9.03
C SER A 320 16.98 18.77 9.15
N VAL A 321 16.66 17.61 9.72
CA VAL A 321 17.58 16.48 9.82
C VAL A 321 17.95 15.94 8.43
N VAL A 322 16.95 15.72 7.55
CA VAL A 322 17.19 15.23 6.19
C VAL A 322 18.07 16.22 5.40
N LYS A 323 17.78 17.53 5.45
CA LYS A 323 18.58 18.56 4.79
C LYS A 323 20.05 18.54 5.25
N LYS A 324 20.27 18.53 6.56
CA LYS A 324 21.63 18.49 7.12
C LYS A 324 22.42 17.23 6.71
N LEU A 325 21.76 16.06 6.69
CA LEU A 325 22.41 14.82 6.32
C LEU A 325 22.72 14.75 4.83
N PHE A 326 21.93 15.40 3.98
CA PHE A 326 22.14 15.45 2.54
C PHE A 326 23.34 16.35 2.17
N GLU A 327 23.58 17.43 2.93
CA GLU A 327 24.65 18.39 2.72
C GLU A 327 26.04 17.90 3.23
N THR A 328 26.09 16.77 3.99
CA THR A 328 27.32 16.24 4.61
C THR A 328 27.95 15.15 3.77
#